data_a0ab23ed40e9f96f3577238add82f60d
#
_entry.id   a0ab23ed40e9f96f3577238add82f60d
#
_cell.length_a   1.000
_cell.length_b   1.000
_cell.length_c   1.000
_cell.angle_alpha   90.00
_cell.angle_beta   90.00
_cell.angle_gamma   90.00
#
_symmetry.space_group_name_H-M   'P 1'
#
loop_
_entity.id
_entity.type
_entity.pdbx_description
1 polymer ?
#
loop_
_entity_poly.entity_id
_entity_poly.type
_entity_poly.pdbx_seq_one_letter_code
_entity_poly.pdbx_strand_id
1 'polypeptide(L)'
;MKYKIIGFTCCFAVILIAVFAPLFYKDYRKTERIHQHEQEIPQEPCTDPADGGLCTYLPIVKIDTDGVVIPGRPIKDDGNNRIYTRAADGETTIAAQMDIIGNDSKEYHHANETADVSSAIRIRMRGNSSREFDKPSYAIRLVDKKGENNPLSIMGMDAHHEWVLYGPWLDKTAIRNYMFYNLAGEMMSYAPNVRFCEVILNGEYEGLYVMTEMITGGKDGARLGLRVNAKHSTFSGYLLRLDHQNAGEEALNSFTTYTYKTPFLLQIEYPGSRNRDARLTEEIRQDFSNFEKTLYSYDYDREKHGYTSMIDVDSFVDYFIINELSSNADAGNYSTYIYKGTDNLYHMCVWDFNNACNNYFEEELPYTGFFLNNRLWFEMLIKDEDFTERIIQRYHSLRKGLLSEESLYRYIDETLDFIAPALARNDARWGSVEQQAKGLLVPVSRNLDSRSAAEGQLKGYLRNRGKWLDENIETLRQYSASSRVKQYNEVND
;
A
#
# COMPACT_ATOMS: atom_id res chain seq x y z
N MET A 1 -59.85 0.22 -16.24
CA MET A 1 -59.22 -0.90 -15.52
C MET A 1 -57.82 -1.23 -16.04
N LYS A 2 -57.55 -1.28 -17.34
CA LYS A 2 -56.22 -1.59 -17.91
C LYS A 2 -55.07 -0.65 -17.48
N TYR A 3 -55.30 0.65 -17.34
CA TYR A 3 -54.23 1.62 -16.92
C TYR A 3 -53.86 1.55 -15.42
N LYS A 4 -54.77 1.09 -14.56
CA LYS A 4 -54.47 0.86 -13.14
C LYS A 4 -53.61 -0.38 -12.92
N ILE A 5 -53.77 -1.41 -13.77
CA ILE A 5 -52.98 -2.64 -13.68
C ILE A 5 -51.53 -2.37 -14.18
N ILE A 6 -51.39 -1.60 -15.29
CA ILE A 6 -50.05 -1.22 -15.81
C ILE A 6 -49.27 -0.37 -14.77
N GLY A 7 -49.91 0.62 -14.13
CA GLY A 7 -49.28 1.42 -13.12
C GLY A 7 -48.84 0.61 -11.88
N PHE A 8 -49.65 -0.37 -11.46
CA PHE A 8 -49.29 -1.25 -10.33
C PHE A 8 -48.14 -2.20 -10.66
N THR A 9 -48.09 -2.71 -11.89
CA THR A 9 -47.00 -3.59 -12.36
C THR A 9 -45.69 -2.84 -12.49
N CYS A 10 -45.70 -1.59 -13.00
CA CYS A 10 -44.52 -0.75 -13.07
C CYS A 10 -43.99 -0.34 -11.69
N CYS A 11 -44.87 0.02 -10.75
CA CYS A 11 -44.45 0.31 -9.38
C CYS A 11 -43.86 -0.92 -8.68
N PHE A 12 -44.43 -2.10 -8.88
CA PHE A 12 -43.94 -3.35 -8.28
C PHE A 12 -42.58 -3.75 -8.88
N ALA A 13 -42.38 -3.55 -10.18
CA ALA A 13 -41.10 -3.79 -10.86
C ALA A 13 -40.01 -2.82 -10.37
N VAL A 14 -40.33 -1.53 -10.18
CA VAL A 14 -39.39 -0.53 -9.63
C VAL A 14 -39.04 -0.84 -8.17
N ILE A 15 -40.02 -1.26 -7.36
CA ILE A 15 -39.76 -1.68 -5.96
C ILE A 15 -38.90 -2.96 -5.92
N LEU A 16 -39.17 -3.95 -6.76
CA LEU A 16 -38.34 -5.14 -6.89
C LEU A 16 -36.91 -4.79 -7.31
N ILE A 17 -36.73 -3.94 -8.28
CA ILE A 17 -35.40 -3.47 -8.70
C ILE A 17 -34.71 -2.72 -7.56
N ALA A 18 -35.41 -1.83 -6.86
CA ALA A 18 -34.85 -1.09 -5.72
C ALA A 18 -34.48 -1.98 -4.53
N VAL A 19 -35.24 -3.05 -4.28
CA VAL A 19 -34.96 -4.02 -3.19
C VAL A 19 -33.88 -5.02 -3.57
N PHE A 20 -33.82 -5.43 -4.82
CA PHE A 20 -32.85 -6.44 -5.29
C PHE A 20 -31.59 -5.84 -5.92
N ALA A 21 -31.60 -4.56 -6.37
CA ALA A 21 -30.39 -3.91 -6.87
C ALA A 21 -29.23 -3.92 -5.87
N PRO A 22 -29.42 -3.70 -4.55
CA PRO A 22 -28.35 -3.85 -3.58
C PRO A 22 -27.82 -5.28 -3.44
N LEU A 23 -28.64 -6.30 -3.70
CA LEU A 23 -28.22 -7.71 -3.67
C LEU A 23 -27.41 -8.12 -4.90
N PHE A 24 -27.54 -7.38 -6.01
CA PHE A 24 -26.78 -7.59 -7.25
C PHE A 24 -25.64 -6.57 -7.42
N TYR A 25 -25.57 -5.53 -6.60
CA TYR A 25 -24.43 -4.63 -6.52
C TYR A 25 -23.33 -5.34 -5.72
N LYS A 26 -22.75 -6.36 -6.32
CA LYS A 26 -21.48 -6.88 -5.87
C LYS A 26 -20.53 -5.70 -6.04
N ASP A 27 -20.03 -5.17 -4.94
CA ASP A 27 -18.96 -4.18 -4.99
C ASP A 27 -17.74 -4.87 -5.62
N TYR A 28 -17.62 -4.75 -6.94
CA TYR A 28 -16.56 -5.38 -7.73
C TYR A 28 -15.17 -4.89 -7.33
N ARG A 29 -15.08 -3.93 -6.42
CA ARG A 29 -13.85 -3.31 -5.98
C ARG A 29 -13.30 -3.89 -4.69
N LYS A 30 -14.14 -4.44 -3.83
CA LYS A 30 -13.69 -5.02 -2.58
C LYS A 30 -13.48 -6.52 -2.75
N THR A 31 -12.23 -6.89 -3.05
CA THR A 31 -11.80 -8.29 -2.99
C THR A 31 -11.82 -8.72 -1.53
N GLU A 32 -12.34 -9.91 -1.27
CA GLU A 32 -12.26 -10.50 0.07
C GLU A 32 -10.79 -10.55 0.51
N ARG A 33 -10.49 -9.89 1.63
CA ARG A 33 -9.13 -9.83 2.16
C ARG A 33 -8.78 -11.17 2.79
N ILE A 34 -7.67 -11.77 2.38
CA ILE A 34 -7.17 -13.00 2.97
C ILE A 34 -6.10 -12.65 4.00
N HIS A 35 -6.38 -12.95 5.26
CA HIS A 35 -5.42 -12.90 6.35
C HIS A 35 -4.72 -14.25 6.43
N GLN A 36 -3.53 -14.36 5.86
CA GLN A 36 -2.81 -15.63 5.71
C GLN A 36 -2.54 -16.31 7.05
N HIS A 37 -2.30 -15.54 8.11
CA HIS A 37 -2.04 -16.04 9.45
C HIS A 37 -3.27 -16.65 10.15
N GLU A 38 -4.48 -16.39 9.65
CA GLU A 38 -5.72 -17.05 10.13
C GLU A 38 -5.94 -18.42 9.48
N GLN A 39 -5.10 -18.81 8.53
CA GLN A 39 -5.18 -20.11 7.90
C GLN A 39 -4.68 -21.21 8.87
N GLU A 40 -5.32 -22.37 8.83
CA GLU A 40 -4.87 -23.53 9.61
C GLU A 40 -3.48 -23.96 9.15
N ILE A 41 -2.56 -24.05 10.10
CA ILE A 41 -1.24 -24.64 9.87
C ILE A 41 -1.41 -26.16 9.77
N PRO A 42 -0.76 -26.83 8.78
CA PRO A 42 -0.80 -28.29 8.68
C PRO A 42 -0.37 -28.96 9.97
N GLN A 43 -1.21 -29.82 10.53
CA GLN A 43 -0.96 -30.45 11.84
C GLN A 43 0.04 -31.62 11.76
N GLU A 44 0.16 -32.25 10.61
CA GLU A 44 1.15 -33.29 10.41
C GLU A 44 2.52 -32.67 10.15
N PRO A 45 3.56 -33.04 10.91
CA PRO A 45 4.88 -32.50 10.66
C PRO A 45 5.34 -32.90 9.26
N CYS A 46 6.08 -32.05 8.62
CA CYS A 46 6.76 -32.37 7.37
C CYS A 46 7.58 -33.68 7.52
N THR A 47 7.17 -34.72 6.81
CA THR A 47 7.72 -36.07 7.03
C THR A 47 8.97 -36.35 6.23
N ASP A 48 9.36 -35.49 5.27
CA ASP A 48 10.59 -35.77 4.53
C ASP A 48 11.19 -34.51 3.85
N PRO A 49 12.27 -33.98 4.36
CA PRO A 49 13.29 -33.44 3.50
C PRO A 49 14.27 -34.57 3.16
N ALA A 50 13.91 -35.48 2.26
CA ALA A 50 14.81 -36.55 1.81
C ALA A 50 16.17 -36.03 1.33
N ASP A 51 16.25 -34.72 1.04
CA ASP A 51 17.44 -34.01 0.58
C ASP A 51 17.90 -32.89 1.53
N GLY A 52 17.35 -32.73 2.75
CA GLY A 52 17.68 -31.63 3.67
C GLY A 52 17.21 -30.26 3.13
N GLY A 53 16.29 -30.24 2.16
CA GLY A 53 15.78 -29.07 1.51
C GLY A 53 14.77 -28.28 2.35
N LEU A 54 14.39 -27.09 1.86
CA LEU A 54 13.35 -26.27 2.47
C LEU A 54 12.02 -27.00 2.53
N CYS A 55 11.45 -27.09 3.73
CA CYS A 55 10.08 -27.54 3.98
C CYS A 55 9.32 -26.42 4.71
N THR A 56 8.23 -25.97 4.15
CA THR A 56 7.44 -24.86 4.67
C THR A 56 5.98 -24.94 4.23
N TYR A 57 5.07 -24.38 5.02
CA TYR A 57 3.67 -24.17 4.62
C TYR A 57 3.43 -22.77 4.02
N LEU A 58 4.48 -21.93 3.92
CA LEU A 58 4.42 -20.69 3.16
C LEU A 58 4.71 -20.98 1.68
N PRO A 59 4.14 -20.20 0.75
CA PRO A 59 4.53 -20.27 -0.64
C PRO A 59 6.04 -20.09 -0.82
N ILE A 60 6.64 -20.89 -1.69
CA ILE A 60 8.05 -20.80 -2.06
C ILE A 60 8.16 -20.08 -3.40
N VAL A 61 8.90 -18.98 -3.43
CA VAL A 61 9.20 -18.24 -4.65
C VAL A 61 10.62 -18.51 -5.07
N LYS A 62 10.79 -19.21 -6.19
CA LYS A 62 12.10 -19.47 -6.80
C LYS A 62 12.36 -18.50 -7.92
N ILE A 63 13.52 -17.84 -7.90
CA ILE A 63 13.95 -16.92 -8.95
C ILE A 63 15.28 -17.40 -9.49
N ASP A 64 15.35 -17.58 -10.79
CA ASP A 64 16.58 -17.92 -11.49
C ASP A 64 16.93 -16.80 -12.49
N THR A 65 18.10 -16.21 -12.31
CA THR A 65 18.64 -15.12 -13.14
C THR A 65 19.72 -15.61 -14.10
N ASP A 66 19.92 -16.92 -14.24
CA ASP A 66 21.07 -17.50 -14.97
C ASP A 66 22.43 -16.95 -14.46
N GLY A 67 22.51 -16.62 -13.15
CA GLY A 67 23.68 -16.03 -12.53
C GLY A 67 23.93 -14.55 -12.85
N VAL A 68 23.01 -13.90 -13.57
CA VAL A 68 23.12 -12.46 -13.85
C VAL A 68 22.79 -11.65 -12.60
N VAL A 69 23.66 -10.69 -12.27
CA VAL A 69 23.51 -9.82 -11.10
C VAL A 69 22.30 -8.91 -11.27
N ILE A 70 21.39 -8.92 -10.28
CA ILE A 70 20.20 -8.05 -10.28
C ILE A 70 20.64 -6.59 -10.08
N PRO A 71 20.30 -5.68 -11.02
CA PRO A 71 20.68 -4.27 -10.95
C PRO A 71 19.86 -3.51 -9.88
N GLY A 72 20.38 -2.35 -9.50
CA GLY A 72 19.71 -1.42 -8.60
C GLY A 72 20.44 -1.14 -7.28
N ARG A 73 21.63 -1.71 -7.04
CA ARG A 73 22.48 -1.30 -5.89
C ARG A 73 22.99 0.13 -6.08
N PRO A 74 23.04 0.96 -5.02
CA PRO A 74 23.69 2.27 -5.09
C PRO A 74 25.18 2.11 -5.40
N ILE A 75 25.68 2.91 -6.35
CA ILE A 75 27.12 2.99 -6.68
C ILE A 75 27.72 4.23 -6.05
N LYS A 76 26.97 5.34 -6.06
CA LYS A 76 27.41 6.63 -5.58
C LYS A 76 26.23 7.41 -5.05
N ASP A 77 26.42 8.08 -3.92
CA ASP A 77 25.50 9.06 -3.36
C ASP A 77 26.26 10.38 -3.25
N ASP A 78 25.85 11.40 -4.00
CA ASP A 78 26.36 12.78 -3.90
C ASP A 78 25.30 13.73 -3.28
N GLY A 79 24.41 13.17 -2.47
CA GLY A 79 23.38 13.90 -1.70
C GLY A 79 22.09 14.22 -2.47
N ASN A 80 22.14 14.35 -3.80
CA ASN A 80 20.96 14.65 -4.63
C ASN A 80 20.81 13.74 -5.86
N ASN A 81 21.84 12.96 -6.21
CA ASN A 81 21.84 12.10 -7.40
C ASN A 81 22.36 10.71 -7.05
N ARG A 82 21.48 9.85 -6.54
CA ARG A 82 21.83 8.44 -6.35
C ARG A 82 21.95 7.73 -7.69
N ILE A 83 23.16 7.23 -7.98
CA ILE A 83 23.44 6.41 -9.17
C ILE A 83 23.35 4.94 -8.76
N TYR A 84 22.63 4.17 -9.55
CA TYR A 84 22.39 2.75 -9.30
C TYR A 84 23.05 1.87 -10.36
N THR A 85 23.45 0.66 -9.97
CA THR A 85 23.91 -0.36 -10.93
C THR A 85 22.86 -0.62 -11.99
N ARG A 86 23.33 -0.85 -13.22
CA ARG A 86 22.53 -1.25 -14.37
C ARG A 86 22.95 -2.62 -14.87
N ALA A 87 22.10 -3.26 -15.67
CA ALA A 87 22.45 -4.46 -16.41
C ALA A 87 23.55 -4.16 -17.46
N ALA A 88 24.16 -5.20 -17.99
CA ALA A 88 25.26 -5.06 -18.96
C ALA A 88 24.83 -4.34 -20.26
N ASP A 89 23.56 -4.44 -20.63
CA ASP A 89 22.93 -3.73 -21.75
C ASP A 89 22.51 -2.29 -21.43
N GLY A 90 22.76 -1.81 -20.20
CA GLY A 90 22.39 -0.47 -19.75
C GLY A 90 20.95 -0.37 -19.20
N GLU A 91 20.16 -1.46 -19.24
CA GLU A 91 18.79 -1.49 -18.73
C GLU A 91 18.77 -1.47 -17.19
N THR A 92 17.65 -1.05 -16.63
CA THR A 92 17.41 -1.01 -15.17
C THR A 92 16.89 -2.32 -14.60
N THR A 93 16.55 -3.27 -15.46
CA THR A 93 16.02 -4.61 -15.11
C THR A 93 16.74 -5.68 -15.88
N ILE A 94 16.77 -6.90 -15.37
CA ILE A 94 17.19 -8.09 -16.10
C ILE A 94 16.02 -9.03 -16.34
N ALA A 95 16.17 -9.93 -17.32
CA ALA A 95 15.27 -11.06 -17.48
C ALA A 95 15.63 -12.15 -16.45
N ALA A 96 14.61 -12.84 -15.94
CA ALA A 96 14.75 -13.97 -15.06
C ALA A 96 13.53 -14.90 -15.19
N GLN A 97 13.60 -16.08 -14.59
CA GLN A 97 12.48 -17.00 -14.44
C GLN A 97 12.00 -16.94 -12.99
N MET A 98 10.67 -16.94 -12.77
CA MET A 98 10.07 -17.07 -11.45
C MET A 98 9.10 -18.25 -11.44
N ASP A 99 9.25 -19.10 -10.43
CA ASP A 99 8.39 -20.22 -10.15
C ASP A 99 7.83 -20.09 -8.73
N ILE A 100 6.55 -20.42 -8.54
CA ILE A 100 5.88 -20.40 -7.24
C ILE A 100 5.34 -21.80 -6.96
N ILE A 101 5.69 -22.33 -5.79
CA ILE A 101 5.23 -23.60 -5.24
C ILE A 101 4.33 -23.27 -4.04
N GLY A 102 3.21 -23.96 -3.88
CA GLY A 102 2.25 -23.72 -2.82
C GLY A 102 1.39 -22.47 -3.05
N ASN A 103 1.06 -22.20 -4.31
CA ASN A 103 0.33 -20.99 -4.71
C ASN A 103 -0.99 -20.77 -3.95
N ASP A 104 -1.77 -21.84 -3.75
CA ASP A 104 -3.08 -21.81 -3.09
C ASP A 104 -3.25 -22.95 -2.06
N SER A 105 -2.21 -23.73 -1.81
CA SER A 105 -2.25 -24.90 -0.93
C SER A 105 -2.03 -24.51 0.53
N LYS A 106 -2.63 -25.31 1.42
CA LYS A 106 -2.47 -25.24 2.89
C LYS A 106 -1.61 -26.40 3.42
N GLU A 107 -0.84 -27.03 2.57
CA GLU A 107 0.03 -28.16 2.89
C GLU A 107 1.47 -27.71 3.06
N TYR A 108 2.34 -28.62 3.48
CA TYR A 108 3.77 -28.39 3.44
C TYR A 108 4.30 -28.55 2.02
N HIS A 109 5.20 -27.66 1.63
CA HIS A 109 5.82 -27.60 0.32
C HIS A 109 7.34 -27.76 0.43
N HIS A 110 7.94 -28.32 -0.62
CA HIS A 110 9.37 -28.51 -0.74
C HIS A 110 9.92 -27.79 -1.98
N ALA A 111 11.15 -27.34 -1.91
CA ALA A 111 11.76 -26.57 -2.99
C ALA A 111 11.96 -27.37 -4.30
N ASN A 112 11.90 -28.70 -4.25
CA ASN A 112 12.03 -29.63 -5.40
C ASN A 112 10.68 -30.01 -6.03
N GLU A 113 9.55 -29.55 -5.51
CA GLU A 113 8.23 -29.79 -6.08
C GLU A 113 8.05 -29.04 -7.42
N THR A 114 7.06 -29.51 -8.19
CA THR A 114 6.65 -28.83 -9.41
C THR A 114 5.97 -27.51 -9.06
N ALA A 115 6.36 -26.45 -9.76
CA ALA A 115 5.75 -25.14 -9.55
C ALA A 115 4.29 -25.10 -10.02
N ASP A 116 3.42 -24.48 -9.21
CA ASP A 116 2.02 -24.22 -9.57
C ASP A 116 1.90 -23.07 -10.56
N VAL A 117 2.77 -22.07 -10.40
CA VAL A 117 2.85 -20.88 -11.28
C VAL A 117 4.27 -20.70 -11.76
N SER A 118 4.43 -20.46 -13.06
CA SER A 118 5.70 -20.24 -13.71
C SER A 118 5.60 -19.09 -14.71
N SER A 119 6.51 -18.12 -14.63
CA SER A 119 6.52 -16.96 -15.53
C SER A 119 7.92 -16.44 -15.77
N ALA A 120 8.18 -16.02 -16.99
CA ALA A 120 9.30 -15.12 -17.23
C ALA A 120 9.02 -13.78 -16.53
N ILE A 121 10.08 -13.15 -16.02
CA ILE A 121 9.98 -11.89 -15.30
C ILE A 121 11.04 -10.89 -15.74
N ARG A 122 10.76 -9.60 -15.46
CA ARG A 122 11.77 -8.54 -15.39
C ARG A 122 11.93 -8.17 -13.93
N ILE A 123 13.18 -8.19 -13.44
CA ILE A 123 13.50 -7.97 -12.02
C ILE A 123 14.58 -6.90 -11.83
N ARG A 124 14.44 -6.13 -10.75
CA ARG A 124 15.44 -5.18 -10.26
C ARG A 124 15.34 -5.02 -8.74
N MET A 125 16.40 -4.58 -8.10
CA MET A 125 16.30 -4.07 -6.73
C MET A 125 15.45 -2.80 -6.71
N ARG A 126 14.65 -2.63 -5.62
CA ARG A 126 13.78 -1.46 -5.44
C ARG A 126 13.95 -0.84 -4.06
N GLY A 127 13.38 0.37 -3.94
CA GLY A 127 13.43 1.20 -2.75
C GLY A 127 14.31 2.42 -3.00
N ASN A 128 14.47 3.26 -2.00
CA ASN A 128 15.42 4.36 -1.97
C ASN A 128 16.58 3.97 -1.04
N SER A 129 16.52 4.28 0.26
CA SER A 129 17.50 3.87 1.26
C SER A 129 17.57 2.34 1.45
N SER A 130 16.46 1.64 1.31
CA SER A 130 16.39 0.18 1.48
C SER A 130 17.22 -0.63 0.47
N ARG A 131 17.70 -0.01 -0.62
CA ARG A 131 18.64 -0.67 -1.55
C ARG A 131 20.06 -0.83 -0.99
N GLU A 132 20.37 -0.15 0.11
CA GLU A 132 21.63 -0.26 0.83
C GLU A 132 21.67 -1.43 1.80
N PHE A 133 20.50 -1.98 2.16
CA PHE A 133 20.41 -3.10 3.09
C PHE A 133 20.96 -4.39 2.48
N ASP A 134 21.51 -5.26 3.33
CA ASP A 134 22.04 -6.56 2.92
C ASP A 134 20.94 -7.44 2.31
N LYS A 135 19.75 -7.43 2.91
CA LYS A 135 18.57 -8.10 2.39
C LYS A 135 17.77 -7.13 1.51
N PRO A 136 17.89 -7.22 0.19
CA PRO A 136 17.23 -6.30 -0.72
C PRO A 136 15.74 -6.61 -0.90
N SER A 137 15.00 -5.58 -1.32
CA SER A 137 13.65 -5.74 -1.88
C SER A 137 13.71 -5.69 -3.40
N TYR A 138 12.80 -6.40 -4.07
CA TYR A 138 12.77 -6.49 -5.52
C TYR A 138 11.45 -5.99 -6.10
N ALA A 139 11.53 -5.31 -7.26
CA ALA A 139 10.38 -5.08 -8.12
C ALA A 139 10.39 -6.14 -9.23
N ILE A 140 9.25 -6.78 -9.42
CA ILE A 140 9.06 -7.88 -10.36
C ILE A 140 7.92 -7.50 -11.31
N ARG A 141 8.15 -7.67 -12.61
CA ARG A 141 7.11 -7.59 -13.61
C ARG A 141 7.01 -8.91 -14.34
N LEU A 142 5.84 -9.55 -14.27
CA LEU A 142 5.54 -10.77 -15.00
C LEU A 142 5.41 -10.45 -16.49
N VAL A 143 6.08 -11.22 -17.32
CA VAL A 143 6.07 -11.04 -18.77
C VAL A 143 5.89 -12.35 -19.50
N ASP A 144 5.28 -12.28 -20.66
CA ASP A 144 5.18 -13.41 -21.57
C ASP A 144 6.47 -13.60 -22.40
N LYS A 145 6.49 -14.60 -23.28
CA LYS A 145 7.62 -14.89 -24.16
C LYS A 145 7.98 -13.77 -25.14
N LYS A 146 7.08 -12.78 -25.32
CA LYS A 146 7.31 -11.60 -26.15
C LYS A 146 7.77 -10.39 -25.34
N GLY A 147 7.84 -10.52 -24.00
CA GLY A 147 8.16 -9.41 -23.10
C GLY A 147 6.96 -8.51 -22.77
N GLU A 148 5.74 -8.89 -23.20
CA GLU A 148 4.50 -8.20 -22.86
C GLU A 148 4.04 -8.57 -21.45
N ASN A 149 3.20 -7.71 -20.83
CA ASN A 149 2.68 -7.99 -19.49
C ASN A 149 1.91 -9.30 -19.43
N ASN A 150 2.20 -10.13 -18.45
CA ASN A 150 1.56 -11.42 -18.21
C ASN A 150 0.89 -11.43 -16.83
N PRO A 151 -0.34 -10.89 -16.70
CA PRO A 151 -1.02 -10.86 -15.41
C PRO A 151 -1.43 -12.27 -14.96
N LEU A 152 -0.90 -12.70 -13.83
CA LEU A 152 -1.22 -13.99 -13.21
C LEU A 152 -1.74 -13.77 -11.78
N SER A 153 -2.68 -14.62 -11.35
CA SER A 153 -3.04 -14.78 -9.96
C SER A 153 -1.93 -15.55 -9.25
N ILE A 154 -1.40 -14.99 -8.18
CA ILE A 154 -0.35 -15.61 -7.38
C ILE A 154 -0.72 -15.60 -5.90
N MET A 155 -0.49 -16.71 -5.20
CA MET A 155 -0.73 -16.84 -3.75
C MET A 155 -2.15 -16.44 -3.33
N GLY A 156 -3.17 -16.79 -4.14
CA GLY A 156 -4.57 -16.44 -3.90
C GLY A 156 -4.90 -14.94 -4.05
N MET A 157 -3.94 -14.14 -4.57
CA MET A 157 -4.18 -12.73 -4.90
C MET A 157 -4.67 -12.58 -6.34
N ASP A 158 -5.42 -11.51 -6.61
CA ASP A 158 -5.94 -11.22 -7.95
C ASP A 158 -4.84 -11.15 -9.00
N ALA A 159 -5.20 -11.48 -10.25
CA ALA A 159 -4.27 -11.43 -11.37
C ALA A 159 -3.67 -10.02 -11.54
N HIS A 160 -2.35 -9.96 -11.50
CA HIS A 160 -1.58 -8.73 -11.63
C HIS A 160 -0.23 -9.01 -12.29
N HIS A 161 0.37 -8.01 -12.93
CA HIS A 161 1.66 -8.19 -13.60
C HIS A 161 2.83 -7.51 -12.89
N GLU A 162 2.58 -6.61 -11.92
CA GLU A 162 3.63 -5.91 -11.15
C GLU A 162 3.55 -6.24 -9.67
N TRP A 163 4.64 -6.75 -9.14
CA TRP A 163 4.75 -7.22 -7.77
C TRP A 163 6.00 -6.67 -7.10
N VAL A 164 5.96 -6.63 -5.79
CA VAL A 164 7.11 -6.31 -4.94
C VAL A 164 7.40 -7.48 -4.02
N LEU A 165 8.61 -8.01 -4.05
CA LEU A 165 9.14 -8.82 -2.97
C LEU A 165 9.80 -7.89 -1.95
N TYR A 166 9.10 -7.62 -0.87
CA TYR A 166 9.61 -6.81 0.22
C TYR A 166 10.44 -7.67 1.17
N GLY A 167 11.73 -7.35 1.29
CA GLY A 167 12.65 -7.97 2.25
C GLY A 167 12.65 -7.17 3.56
N PRO A 168 12.03 -7.66 4.64
CA PRO A 168 11.90 -6.91 5.89
C PRO A 168 13.23 -6.86 6.66
N TRP A 169 14.11 -5.92 6.28
CA TRP A 169 15.40 -5.75 6.94
C TRP A 169 15.33 -4.77 8.11
N LEU A 170 14.72 -3.60 7.89
CA LEU A 170 14.56 -2.59 8.94
C LEU A 170 13.57 -3.05 10.01
N ASP A 171 12.46 -3.64 9.60
CA ASP A 171 11.42 -4.14 10.49
C ASP A 171 11.81 -5.49 11.11
N LYS A 172 12.25 -5.48 12.37
CA LYS A 172 12.67 -6.69 13.08
C LYS A 172 11.52 -7.61 13.50
N THR A 173 10.27 -7.14 13.44
CA THR A 173 9.09 -8.01 13.55
C THR A 173 8.75 -8.69 12.22
N ALA A 174 9.17 -8.13 11.09
CA ALA A 174 8.84 -8.54 9.72
C ALA A 174 7.35 -8.41 9.34
N ILE A 175 6.49 -7.87 10.20
CA ILE A 175 5.03 -7.89 10.01
C ILE A 175 4.39 -6.52 9.72
N ARG A 176 5.11 -5.38 9.88
CA ARG A 176 4.49 -4.05 9.78
C ARG A 176 3.77 -3.83 8.44
N ASN A 177 4.45 -4.07 7.31
CA ASN A 177 3.82 -3.93 6.00
C ASN A 177 2.65 -4.91 5.83
N TYR A 178 2.83 -6.17 6.20
CA TYR A 178 1.77 -7.18 6.13
C TYR A 178 0.54 -6.78 6.96
N MET A 179 0.74 -6.40 8.21
CA MET A 179 -0.33 -6.03 9.14
C MET A 179 -1.08 -4.78 8.65
N PHE A 180 -0.37 -3.69 8.39
CA PHE A 180 -1.02 -2.42 8.07
C PHE A 180 -1.66 -2.41 6.68
N TYR A 181 -1.12 -3.12 5.69
CA TYR A 181 -1.82 -3.29 4.40
C TYR A 181 -3.12 -4.09 4.57
N ASN A 182 -3.11 -5.14 5.38
CA ASN A 182 -4.30 -5.92 5.63
C ASN A 182 -5.35 -5.12 6.41
N LEU A 183 -4.97 -4.45 7.49
CA LEU A 183 -5.87 -3.57 8.25
C LEU A 183 -6.45 -2.45 7.37
N ALA A 184 -5.62 -1.78 6.57
CA ALA A 184 -6.08 -0.78 5.60
C ALA A 184 -7.05 -1.37 4.58
N GLY A 185 -6.83 -2.62 4.13
CA GLY A 185 -7.71 -3.31 3.20
C GLY A 185 -9.08 -3.67 3.78
N GLU A 186 -9.19 -3.80 5.10
CA GLU A 186 -10.50 -3.94 5.78
C GLU A 186 -11.22 -2.59 5.91
N MET A 187 -10.49 -1.49 5.93
CA MET A 187 -11.05 -0.15 6.07
C MET A 187 -11.40 0.48 4.73
N MET A 188 -10.47 0.47 3.80
CA MET A 188 -10.49 1.21 2.53
C MET A 188 -11.03 0.35 1.38
N SER A 189 -11.55 0.99 0.35
CA SER A 189 -11.97 0.32 -0.88
C SER A 189 -10.82 -0.34 -1.65
N TYR A 190 -9.60 0.19 -1.49
CA TYR A 190 -8.37 -0.36 -2.07
C TYR A 190 -7.19 -0.21 -1.10
N ALA A 191 -6.49 -1.28 -0.89
CA ALA A 191 -5.12 -1.33 -0.39
C ALA A 191 -4.40 -2.50 -1.06
N PRO A 192 -3.07 -2.48 -1.20
CA PRO A 192 -2.31 -3.58 -1.79
C PRO A 192 -2.56 -4.91 -1.09
N ASN A 193 -2.73 -5.98 -1.84
CA ASN A 193 -2.73 -7.33 -1.30
C ASN A 193 -1.32 -7.76 -0.94
N VAL A 194 -1.19 -8.56 0.12
CA VAL A 194 0.10 -9.02 0.63
C VAL A 194 0.06 -10.47 1.08
N ARG A 195 1.17 -11.19 0.88
CA ARG A 195 1.37 -12.56 1.38
C ARG A 195 2.81 -12.76 1.82
N PHE A 196 3.00 -13.48 2.90
CA PHE A 196 4.31 -14.03 3.24
C PHE A 196 4.70 -15.12 2.27
N CYS A 197 5.98 -15.19 1.93
CA CYS A 197 6.58 -16.26 1.16
C CYS A 197 8.05 -16.44 1.56
N GLU A 198 8.61 -17.59 1.24
CA GLU A 198 10.04 -17.85 1.38
C GLU A 198 10.69 -17.83 -0.01
N VAL A 199 11.85 -17.20 -0.12
CA VAL A 199 12.50 -16.93 -1.41
C VAL A 199 13.77 -17.75 -1.56
N ILE A 200 13.92 -18.33 -2.75
CA ILE A 200 15.15 -18.99 -3.22
C ILE A 200 15.60 -18.24 -4.49
N LEU A 201 16.81 -17.71 -4.47
CA LEU A 201 17.41 -16.99 -5.60
C LEU A 201 18.64 -17.75 -6.10
N ASN A 202 18.64 -18.18 -7.35
CA ASN A 202 19.71 -18.96 -7.97
C ASN A 202 20.11 -20.20 -7.16
N GLY A 203 19.13 -20.86 -6.55
CA GLY A 203 19.34 -22.03 -5.69
C GLY A 203 19.71 -21.73 -4.24
N GLU A 204 19.98 -20.48 -3.88
CA GLU A 204 20.31 -20.05 -2.52
C GLU A 204 19.07 -19.56 -1.77
N TYR A 205 18.89 -20.00 -0.52
CA TYR A 205 17.78 -19.56 0.33
C TYR A 205 18.01 -18.09 0.78
N GLU A 206 17.05 -17.23 0.48
CA GLU A 206 17.10 -15.79 0.79
C GLU A 206 16.21 -15.36 1.95
N GLY A 207 15.43 -16.27 2.52
CA GLY A 207 14.65 -16.03 3.72
C GLY A 207 13.20 -15.64 3.48
N LEU A 208 12.57 -15.10 4.53
CA LEU A 208 11.18 -14.66 4.56
C LEU A 208 11.01 -13.31 3.87
N TYR A 209 10.08 -13.22 2.94
CA TYR A 209 9.68 -12.00 2.23
C TYR A 209 8.17 -11.79 2.32
N VAL A 210 7.74 -10.57 1.99
CA VAL A 210 6.32 -10.24 1.77
C VAL A 210 6.12 -9.93 0.29
N MET A 211 5.39 -10.79 -0.42
CA MET A 211 4.91 -10.50 -1.76
C MET A 211 3.79 -9.46 -1.65
N THR A 212 3.93 -8.34 -2.32
CA THR A 212 3.03 -7.19 -2.26
C THR A 212 2.57 -6.82 -3.66
N GLU A 213 1.28 -6.62 -3.84
CA GLU A 213 0.72 -6.06 -5.07
C GLU A 213 1.24 -4.62 -5.26
N MET A 214 1.75 -4.31 -6.45
CA MET A 214 2.15 -2.94 -6.78
C MET A 214 0.93 -2.09 -7.10
N ILE A 215 0.89 -0.85 -6.58
CA ILE A 215 -0.17 0.10 -6.95
C ILE A 215 0.10 0.54 -8.39
N THR A 216 -0.79 0.18 -9.31
CA THR A 216 -0.69 0.56 -10.72
C THR A 216 -2.04 0.52 -11.41
N GLY A 217 -2.09 0.93 -12.66
CA GLY A 217 -3.28 0.90 -13.52
C GLY A 217 -3.02 0.10 -14.79
N GLY A 218 -4.04 -0.03 -15.60
CA GLY A 218 -3.96 -0.68 -16.92
C GLY A 218 -5.00 -1.79 -17.12
N LYS A 219 -5.06 -2.28 -18.34
CA LYS A 219 -5.98 -3.36 -18.75
C LYS A 219 -5.51 -4.75 -18.31
N ASP A 220 -4.26 -4.86 -17.87
CA ASP A 220 -3.57 -6.13 -17.68
C ASP A 220 -3.66 -6.59 -16.21
N GLY A 221 -4.88 -6.64 -15.65
CA GLY A 221 -5.16 -7.22 -14.34
C GLY A 221 -5.08 -6.29 -13.14
N ALA A 222 -4.72 -5.00 -13.32
CA ALA A 222 -4.67 -4.08 -12.18
C ALA A 222 -6.07 -3.84 -11.58
N ARG A 223 -6.24 -4.10 -10.29
CA ARG A 223 -7.53 -3.98 -9.58
C ARG A 223 -8.13 -2.57 -9.59
N LEU A 224 -7.32 -1.53 -9.64
CA LEU A 224 -7.81 -0.15 -9.72
C LEU A 224 -8.56 0.16 -11.02
N GLY A 225 -8.36 -0.63 -12.07
CA GLY A 225 -9.09 -0.50 -13.32
C GLY A 225 -8.83 0.80 -14.10
N LEU A 226 -7.78 1.55 -13.72
CA LEU A 226 -7.43 2.81 -14.37
C LEU A 226 -7.07 2.60 -15.83
N ARG A 227 -7.54 3.48 -16.71
CA ARG A 227 -7.31 3.38 -18.15
C ARG A 227 -6.94 4.72 -18.74
N VAL A 228 -6.07 4.67 -19.73
CA VAL A 228 -5.74 5.81 -20.59
C VAL A 228 -5.89 5.45 -22.05
N ASN A 229 -6.27 6.42 -22.84
CA ASN A 229 -6.29 6.33 -24.30
C ASN A 229 -5.27 7.33 -24.85
N ALA A 230 -4.04 6.86 -25.05
CA ALA A 230 -2.94 7.71 -25.53
C ALA A 230 -3.23 8.36 -26.89
N LYS A 231 -4.00 7.68 -27.81
CA LYS A 231 -4.32 8.24 -29.13
C LYS A 231 -5.23 9.46 -29.06
N HIS A 232 -6.07 9.55 -28.03
CA HIS A 232 -7.03 10.62 -27.86
C HIS A 232 -6.69 11.53 -26.69
N SER A 233 -5.58 11.26 -25.98
CA SER A 233 -5.14 11.95 -24.76
C SER A 233 -6.26 12.06 -23.72
N THR A 234 -6.95 10.95 -23.49
CA THR A 234 -8.05 10.85 -22.51
C THR A 234 -7.76 9.76 -21.48
N PHE A 235 -8.39 9.86 -20.31
CA PHE A 235 -8.28 8.87 -19.25
C PHE A 235 -9.65 8.58 -18.62
N SER A 236 -9.78 7.39 -18.03
CA SER A 236 -10.86 7.04 -17.09
C SER A 236 -10.31 6.87 -15.65
N GLY A 237 -9.08 7.26 -15.44
CA GLY A 237 -8.38 7.24 -14.18
C GLY A 237 -6.87 7.28 -14.37
N TYR A 238 -6.18 7.77 -13.35
CA TYR A 238 -4.73 7.87 -13.30
C TYR A 238 -4.23 7.80 -11.85
N LEU A 239 -2.93 7.58 -11.68
CA LEU A 239 -2.27 7.45 -10.39
C LEU A 239 -1.17 8.48 -10.25
N LEU A 240 -1.16 9.19 -9.15
CA LEU A 240 -0.10 10.11 -8.77
C LEU A 240 0.62 9.57 -7.52
N ARG A 241 1.90 9.87 -7.44
CA ARG A 241 2.76 9.56 -6.31
C ARG A 241 3.49 10.81 -5.85
N LEU A 242 3.45 11.07 -4.56
CA LEU A 242 4.32 12.04 -3.89
C LEU A 242 5.51 11.28 -3.30
N ASP A 243 6.71 11.61 -3.75
CA ASP A 243 7.93 10.93 -3.32
C ASP A 243 9.18 11.78 -3.59
N HIS A 244 10.37 11.24 -3.29
CA HIS A 244 11.64 11.83 -3.68
C HIS A 244 11.74 11.98 -5.20
N GLN A 245 12.41 13.04 -5.64
CA GLN A 245 12.73 13.21 -7.04
C GLN A 245 13.81 12.21 -7.46
N ASN A 246 13.52 11.42 -8.48
CA ASN A 246 14.53 10.63 -9.16
C ASN A 246 15.03 11.37 -10.42
N ALA A 247 16.29 11.10 -10.82
CA ALA A 247 16.86 11.69 -12.02
C ALA A 247 16.01 11.37 -13.27
N GLY A 248 15.59 12.40 -13.99
CA GLY A 248 14.77 12.29 -15.21
C GLY A 248 13.27 12.18 -14.97
N GLU A 249 12.80 12.23 -13.74
CA GLU A 249 11.38 12.36 -13.43
C GLU A 249 10.97 13.84 -13.37
N GLU A 250 9.86 14.16 -14.04
CA GLU A 250 9.29 15.50 -14.03
C GLU A 250 8.24 15.62 -12.95
N ALA A 251 8.33 16.69 -12.15
CA ALA A 251 7.28 17.04 -11.22
C ALA A 251 6.00 17.45 -11.96
N LEU A 252 4.87 16.97 -11.48
CA LEU A 252 3.59 17.57 -11.87
C LEU A 252 3.52 18.96 -11.25
N ASN A 253 3.47 19.99 -12.10
CA ASN A 253 3.33 21.38 -11.63
C ASN A 253 1.94 21.55 -11.03
N SER A 254 1.87 21.55 -9.71
CA SER A 254 0.64 21.60 -8.93
C SER A 254 0.75 22.65 -7.82
N PHE A 255 -0.38 23.01 -7.23
CA PHE A 255 -0.42 23.92 -6.09
C PHE A 255 0.38 23.35 -4.91
N THR A 256 0.26 22.06 -4.63
CA THR A 256 1.02 21.37 -3.60
C THR A 256 2.53 21.52 -3.79
N THR A 257 3.04 21.29 -4.99
CA THR A 257 4.47 21.44 -5.32
C THR A 257 4.93 22.88 -5.10
N TYR A 258 4.11 23.86 -5.48
CA TYR A 258 4.44 25.29 -5.33
C TYR A 258 4.40 25.73 -3.87
N THR A 259 3.36 25.33 -3.12
CA THR A 259 3.10 25.84 -1.76
C THR A 259 4.07 25.25 -0.75
N TYR A 260 4.31 23.96 -0.82
CA TYR A 260 5.12 23.29 0.20
C TYR A 260 6.62 23.43 -0.02
N LYS A 261 7.08 23.85 -1.22
CA LYS A 261 8.52 24.06 -1.55
C LYS A 261 9.42 22.94 -1.00
N THR A 262 8.90 21.75 -1.00
CA THR A 262 9.54 20.59 -0.38
C THR A 262 10.39 19.85 -1.43
N PRO A 263 11.34 19.02 -1.02
CA PRO A 263 12.03 18.11 -1.91
C PRO A 263 11.12 16.99 -2.45
N PHE A 264 9.84 16.99 -2.04
CA PHE A 264 8.85 16.03 -2.50
C PHE A 264 8.25 16.49 -3.81
N LEU A 265 8.13 15.58 -4.74
CA LEU A 265 7.54 15.88 -6.03
C LEU A 265 6.33 14.98 -6.27
N LEU A 266 5.21 15.62 -6.60
CA LEU A 266 4.06 14.92 -7.12
C LEU A 266 4.35 14.51 -8.56
N GLN A 267 4.20 13.23 -8.87
CA GLN A 267 4.57 12.62 -10.15
C GLN A 267 3.41 11.78 -10.67
N ILE A 268 3.32 11.64 -11.99
CA ILE A 268 2.39 10.71 -12.62
C ILE A 268 3.03 9.32 -12.62
N GLU A 269 2.51 8.43 -11.79
CA GLU A 269 2.94 7.03 -11.72
C GLU A 269 2.26 6.18 -12.81
N TYR A 270 0.95 6.38 -13.01
CA TYR A 270 0.20 5.78 -14.10
C TYR A 270 -0.63 6.84 -14.82
N PRO A 271 -0.55 6.92 -16.15
CA PRO A 271 0.23 6.10 -17.09
C PRO A 271 1.73 6.37 -17.00
N GLY A 272 2.55 5.34 -17.15
CA GLY A 272 3.98 5.48 -17.24
C GLY A 272 4.42 6.35 -18.44
N SER A 273 5.62 6.92 -18.40
CA SER A 273 6.13 7.90 -19.39
C SER A 273 6.06 7.42 -20.84
N ARG A 274 6.20 6.12 -21.09
CA ARG A 274 6.09 5.53 -22.46
C ARG A 274 4.67 5.55 -23.02
N ASN A 275 3.66 5.67 -22.17
CA ASN A 275 2.22 5.60 -22.52
C ASN A 275 1.52 6.95 -22.37
N ARG A 276 2.27 8.04 -22.24
CA ARG A 276 1.72 9.39 -22.17
C ARG A 276 2.52 10.35 -23.05
N ASP A 277 1.82 11.21 -23.72
CA ASP A 277 2.38 12.35 -24.45
C ASP A 277 2.23 13.64 -23.64
N ALA A 278 2.73 14.73 -24.17
CA ALA A 278 2.66 16.04 -23.52
C ALA A 278 1.21 16.51 -23.29
N ARG A 279 0.30 16.15 -24.22
CA ARG A 279 -1.12 16.54 -24.13
C ARG A 279 -1.81 15.77 -23.00
N LEU A 280 -1.63 14.46 -22.92
CA LEU A 280 -2.19 13.66 -21.83
C LEU A 280 -1.63 14.08 -20.47
N THR A 281 -0.34 14.41 -20.40
CA THR A 281 0.31 14.95 -19.21
C THR A 281 -0.36 16.26 -18.76
N GLU A 282 -0.65 17.17 -19.72
CA GLU A 282 -1.30 18.43 -19.46
C GLU A 282 -2.77 18.26 -19.02
N GLU A 283 -3.52 17.34 -19.63
CA GLU A 283 -4.89 17.03 -19.23
C GLU A 283 -4.94 16.52 -17.77
N ILE A 284 -4.03 15.59 -17.40
CA ILE A 284 -3.91 15.11 -16.02
C ILE A 284 -3.53 16.25 -15.08
N ARG A 285 -2.58 17.10 -15.45
CA ARG A 285 -2.16 18.25 -14.66
C ARG A 285 -3.31 19.23 -14.40
N GLN A 286 -4.11 19.52 -15.41
CA GLN A 286 -5.25 20.43 -15.31
C GLN A 286 -6.35 19.83 -14.44
N ASP A 287 -6.67 18.56 -14.62
CA ASP A 287 -7.68 17.87 -13.82
C ASP A 287 -7.29 17.86 -12.34
N PHE A 288 -6.04 17.50 -12.01
CA PHE A 288 -5.56 17.54 -10.65
C PHE A 288 -5.47 18.97 -10.07
N SER A 289 -5.05 19.94 -10.88
CA SER A 289 -5.04 21.35 -10.47
C SER A 289 -6.43 21.88 -10.16
N ASN A 290 -7.47 21.37 -10.82
CA ASN A 290 -8.85 21.75 -10.51
C ASN A 290 -9.28 21.24 -9.13
N PHE A 291 -8.88 20.01 -8.76
CA PHE A 291 -9.08 19.50 -7.40
C PHE A 291 -8.40 20.40 -6.37
N GLU A 292 -7.11 20.68 -6.53
CA GLU A 292 -6.38 21.52 -5.58
C GLU A 292 -6.94 22.94 -5.52
N LYS A 293 -7.27 23.56 -6.66
CA LYS A 293 -7.91 24.88 -6.68
C LYS A 293 -9.24 24.89 -5.92
N THR A 294 -10.05 23.85 -6.08
CA THR A 294 -11.30 23.71 -5.35
C THR A 294 -11.04 23.58 -3.86
N LEU A 295 -10.13 22.70 -3.45
CA LEU A 295 -9.80 22.46 -2.04
C LEU A 295 -9.24 23.71 -1.35
N TYR A 296 -8.44 24.52 -2.06
CA TYR A 296 -7.83 25.74 -1.51
C TYR A 296 -8.63 27.01 -1.82
N SER A 297 -9.85 26.89 -2.37
CA SER A 297 -10.75 28.04 -2.60
C SER A 297 -11.47 28.48 -1.31
N TYR A 298 -12.05 29.65 -1.33
CA TYR A 298 -12.83 30.17 -0.21
C TYR A 298 -14.07 29.32 0.11
N ASP A 299 -14.68 28.74 -0.93
CA ASP A 299 -15.90 27.94 -0.89
C ASP A 299 -15.62 26.43 -1.06
N TYR A 300 -14.44 25.98 -0.59
CA TYR A 300 -13.94 24.62 -0.72
C TYR A 300 -14.89 23.54 -0.17
N ASP A 301 -15.67 23.87 0.85
CA ASP A 301 -16.60 23.00 1.58
C ASP A 301 -18.05 23.08 1.05
N ARG A 302 -18.26 23.71 -0.10
CA ARG A 302 -19.57 23.84 -0.74
C ARG A 302 -20.11 22.47 -1.17
N GLU A 303 -21.39 22.17 -0.82
CA GLU A 303 -21.97 20.85 -0.99
C GLU A 303 -21.89 20.29 -2.44
N LYS A 304 -22.29 21.06 -3.44
CA LYS A 304 -22.35 20.57 -4.84
C LYS A 304 -21.07 20.80 -5.67
N HIS A 305 -20.19 21.69 -5.24
CA HIS A 305 -19.06 22.17 -6.04
C HIS A 305 -17.76 22.25 -5.23
N GLY A 306 -17.78 21.84 -3.96
CA GLY A 306 -16.62 21.78 -3.10
C GLY A 306 -15.86 20.47 -3.28
N TYR A 307 -14.86 20.27 -2.44
CA TYR A 307 -13.98 19.10 -2.49
C TYR A 307 -14.72 17.76 -2.37
N THR A 308 -15.86 17.72 -1.65
CA THR A 308 -16.68 16.51 -1.48
C THR A 308 -17.25 15.97 -2.80
N SER A 309 -17.34 16.81 -3.84
CA SER A 309 -17.73 16.37 -5.18
C SER A 309 -16.56 15.78 -5.99
N MET A 310 -15.34 15.87 -5.48
CA MET A 310 -14.12 15.50 -6.20
C MET A 310 -13.36 14.33 -5.54
N ILE A 311 -13.58 14.07 -4.24
CA ILE A 311 -12.88 13.00 -3.50
C ILE A 311 -13.84 11.95 -2.95
N ASP A 312 -13.35 10.74 -2.82
CA ASP A 312 -13.95 9.73 -1.93
C ASP A 312 -13.56 10.08 -0.48
N VAL A 313 -14.44 10.78 0.21
CA VAL A 313 -14.18 11.28 1.57
C VAL A 313 -13.79 10.16 2.53
N ASP A 314 -14.41 8.98 2.42
CA ASP A 314 -14.12 7.86 3.29
C ASP A 314 -12.71 7.32 3.10
N SER A 315 -12.17 7.31 1.87
CA SER A 315 -10.79 6.92 1.63
C SER A 315 -9.77 7.87 2.28
N PHE A 316 -10.07 9.18 2.30
CA PHE A 316 -9.21 10.17 2.98
C PHE A 316 -9.30 10.04 4.49
N VAL A 317 -10.49 9.80 5.03
CA VAL A 317 -10.71 9.57 6.47
C VAL A 317 -9.98 8.32 6.93
N ASP A 318 -10.14 7.20 6.24
CA ASP A 318 -9.48 5.94 6.59
C ASP A 318 -7.96 6.01 6.44
N TYR A 319 -7.47 6.70 5.38
CA TYR A 319 -6.04 6.99 5.21
C TYR A 319 -5.49 7.80 6.39
N PHE A 320 -6.19 8.85 6.82
CA PHE A 320 -5.81 9.64 7.98
C PHE A 320 -5.69 8.77 9.23
N ILE A 321 -6.72 7.99 9.53
CA ILE A 321 -6.80 7.18 10.75
C ILE A 321 -5.68 6.13 10.81
N ILE A 322 -5.46 5.38 9.75
CA ILE A 322 -4.47 4.30 9.77
C ILE A 322 -3.03 4.84 9.86
N ASN A 323 -2.74 5.96 9.20
CA ASN A 323 -1.42 6.58 9.26
C ASN A 323 -1.19 7.31 10.58
N GLU A 324 -2.23 7.92 11.19
CA GLU A 324 -2.13 8.48 12.54
C GLU A 324 -1.90 7.38 13.58
N LEU A 325 -2.65 6.29 13.54
CA LEU A 325 -2.49 5.18 14.49
C LEU A 325 -1.10 4.55 14.39
N SER A 326 -0.63 4.34 13.18
CA SER A 326 0.69 3.75 12.94
C SER A 326 1.85 4.74 13.10
N SER A 327 1.57 6.04 13.21
CA SER A 327 2.57 7.11 13.13
C SER A 327 3.53 6.89 11.95
N ASN A 328 2.95 6.69 10.76
CA ASN A 328 3.74 6.49 9.54
C ASN A 328 4.40 7.82 9.13
N ALA A 329 5.70 7.94 9.40
CA ALA A 329 6.45 9.18 9.20
C ALA A 329 6.46 9.64 7.74
N ASP A 330 6.41 8.71 6.80
CA ASP A 330 6.45 8.99 5.37
C ASP A 330 5.11 9.48 4.83
N ALA A 331 4.00 9.12 5.46
CA ALA A 331 2.67 9.52 5.01
C ALA A 331 2.53 11.05 4.90
N GLY A 332 2.06 11.51 3.75
CA GLY A 332 1.94 12.92 3.44
C GLY A 332 3.23 13.63 3.01
N ASN A 333 4.38 12.94 2.99
CA ASN A 333 5.67 13.46 2.55
C ASN A 333 6.27 12.61 1.43
N TYR A 334 6.38 11.30 1.66
CA TYR A 334 6.92 10.31 0.74
C TYR A 334 5.96 9.15 0.62
N SER A 335 6.18 8.29 -0.36
CA SER A 335 5.40 7.05 -0.51
C SER A 335 3.89 7.26 -0.41
N THR A 336 3.41 8.46 -0.81
CA THR A 336 2.01 8.85 -0.73
C THR A 336 1.37 8.77 -2.10
N TYR A 337 0.33 7.95 -2.19
CA TYR A 337 -0.36 7.68 -3.45
C TYR A 337 -1.79 8.24 -3.40
N ILE A 338 -2.17 8.91 -4.48
CA ILE A 338 -3.53 9.35 -4.76
C ILE A 338 -3.89 8.95 -6.18
N TYR A 339 -5.06 8.38 -6.37
CA TYR A 339 -5.52 8.03 -7.72
C TYR A 339 -6.89 8.61 -8.01
N LYS A 340 -7.11 8.98 -9.26
CA LYS A 340 -8.45 9.27 -9.76
C LYS A 340 -9.07 7.97 -10.23
N GLY A 341 -10.17 7.58 -9.57
CA GLY A 341 -10.88 6.35 -9.87
C GLY A 341 -11.76 6.44 -11.12
N THR A 342 -12.30 5.31 -11.53
CA THR A 342 -13.25 5.24 -12.66
C THR A 342 -14.62 5.86 -12.32
N ASP A 343 -14.89 6.15 -11.07
CA ASP A 343 -16.01 6.94 -10.53
C ASP A 343 -15.79 8.45 -10.64
N ASN A 344 -14.63 8.85 -11.17
CA ASN A 344 -14.22 10.24 -11.32
C ASN A 344 -13.87 10.94 -9.98
N LEU A 345 -13.69 10.20 -8.90
CA LEU A 345 -13.27 10.72 -7.61
C LEU A 345 -11.79 10.43 -7.35
N TYR A 346 -11.16 11.29 -6.54
CA TYR A 346 -9.82 11.01 -6.02
C TYR A 346 -9.90 10.17 -4.75
N HIS A 347 -9.01 9.18 -4.67
CA HIS A 347 -8.89 8.27 -3.55
C HIS A 347 -7.46 8.24 -3.04
N MET A 348 -7.29 8.15 -1.73
CA MET A 348 -6.00 7.88 -1.12
C MET A 348 -5.70 6.38 -1.16
N CYS A 349 -4.42 6.03 -1.22
CA CYS A 349 -3.97 4.66 -1.09
C CYS A 349 -2.75 4.57 -0.17
N VAL A 350 -2.75 3.60 0.73
CA VAL A 350 -1.64 3.36 1.67
C VAL A 350 -0.46 2.71 0.98
N TRP A 351 0.75 3.10 1.43
CA TRP A 351 2.01 2.48 1.00
C TRP A 351 3.09 2.64 2.06
N ASP A 352 3.94 1.61 2.19
CA ASP A 352 5.17 1.58 2.96
C ASP A 352 5.04 1.93 4.46
N PHE A 353 4.77 0.90 5.27
CA PHE A 353 4.70 1.03 6.72
C PHE A 353 5.96 0.54 7.44
N ASN A 354 7.07 0.32 6.73
CA ASN A 354 8.29 -0.18 7.34
C ASN A 354 8.84 0.76 8.42
N ASN A 355 8.61 2.06 8.27
CA ASN A 355 9.00 3.12 9.21
C ASN A 355 7.97 3.36 10.33
N ALA A 356 6.80 2.72 10.26
CA ALA A 356 5.70 2.93 11.21
C ALA A 356 6.02 2.45 12.63
N CYS A 357 5.25 2.95 13.60
CA CYS A 357 5.33 2.58 15.02
C CYS A 357 6.75 2.74 15.59
N ASN A 358 7.33 3.92 15.40
CA ASN A 358 8.66 4.27 15.86
C ASN A 358 9.79 3.37 15.31
N ASN A 359 9.62 2.85 14.09
CA ASN A 359 10.67 2.14 13.36
C ASN A 359 11.39 3.03 12.34
N TYR A 360 11.19 4.34 12.43
CA TYR A 360 11.83 5.32 11.57
C TYR A 360 13.33 5.40 11.85
N PHE A 361 14.17 5.31 10.82
CA PHE A 361 15.61 5.11 11.02
C PHE A 361 16.35 6.39 11.44
N GLU A 362 15.87 7.57 11.07
CA GLU A 362 16.55 8.84 11.31
C GLU A 362 16.37 9.37 12.73
N GLU A 363 15.19 9.16 13.32
CA GLU A 363 14.85 9.71 14.65
C GLU A 363 13.81 8.87 15.39
N GLU A 364 13.66 9.14 16.67
CA GLU A 364 12.59 8.57 17.48
C GLU A 364 11.27 9.31 17.22
N LEU A 365 10.21 8.57 16.91
CA LEU A 365 8.89 9.14 16.71
C LEU A 365 8.09 9.13 18.03
N PRO A 366 7.55 10.29 18.44
CA PRO A 366 6.70 10.36 19.62
C PRO A 366 5.39 9.60 19.37
N TYR A 367 4.80 9.03 20.43
CA TYR A 367 3.44 8.49 20.37
C TYR A 367 2.37 9.59 20.57
N THR A 368 2.77 10.84 20.77
CA THR A 368 1.90 12.01 20.99
C THR A 368 1.88 12.92 19.76
N GLY A 369 0.88 13.79 19.66
CA GLY A 369 0.72 14.71 18.55
C GLY A 369 0.05 14.08 17.32
N PHE A 370 -0.46 14.90 16.42
CA PHE A 370 -0.96 14.47 15.12
C PHE A 370 0.14 14.62 14.08
N PHE A 371 0.24 13.64 13.18
CA PHE A 371 1.26 13.63 12.12
C PHE A 371 0.75 14.23 10.81
N LEU A 372 -0.54 14.03 10.49
CA LEU A 372 -1.13 14.41 9.20
C LEU A 372 -1.97 15.68 9.24
N ASN A 373 -2.35 16.18 10.42
CA ASN A 373 -3.29 17.30 10.55
C ASN A 373 -2.86 18.61 9.85
N ASN A 374 -1.58 18.76 9.55
CA ASN A 374 -0.99 19.90 8.87
C ASN A 374 -0.18 19.52 7.63
N ARG A 375 -0.40 18.31 7.07
CA ARG A 375 0.31 17.82 5.89
C ARG A 375 -0.60 17.77 4.67
N LEU A 376 -0.08 18.17 3.52
CA LEU A 376 -0.76 18.12 2.24
C LEU A 376 -2.19 18.68 2.29
N TRP A 377 -3.09 17.96 1.66
CA TRP A 377 -4.51 18.32 1.55
C TRP A 377 -5.23 18.24 2.91
N PHE A 378 -4.72 17.47 3.88
CA PHE A 378 -5.33 17.34 5.21
C PHE A 378 -5.33 18.66 5.99
N GLU A 379 -4.36 19.56 5.76
CA GLU A 379 -4.38 20.89 6.35
C GLU A 379 -5.67 21.67 6.01
N MET A 380 -6.21 21.49 4.79
CA MET A 380 -7.46 22.11 4.39
C MET A 380 -8.69 21.28 4.77
N LEU A 381 -8.63 19.98 4.57
CA LEU A 381 -9.75 19.08 4.86
C LEU A 381 -10.19 19.16 6.33
N ILE A 382 -9.24 19.21 7.27
CA ILE A 382 -9.52 19.30 8.71
C ILE A 382 -10.18 20.65 9.10
N LYS A 383 -10.08 21.68 8.27
CA LYS A 383 -10.81 22.95 8.49
C LYS A 383 -12.33 22.80 8.31
N ASP A 384 -12.77 21.80 7.56
CA ASP A 384 -14.19 21.46 7.47
C ASP A 384 -14.64 20.65 8.70
N GLU A 385 -15.66 21.16 9.39
CA GLU A 385 -16.26 20.53 10.56
C GLU A 385 -16.81 19.13 10.24
N ASP A 386 -17.47 18.96 9.09
CA ASP A 386 -18.05 17.69 8.68
C ASP A 386 -16.96 16.63 8.43
N PHE A 387 -15.85 17.01 7.80
CA PHE A 387 -14.72 16.11 7.59
C PHE A 387 -14.08 15.69 8.92
N THR A 388 -13.88 16.66 9.82
CA THR A 388 -13.32 16.40 11.16
C THR A 388 -14.23 15.48 11.98
N GLU A 389 -15.54 15.71 11.98
CA GLU A 389 -16.50 14.85 12.66
C GLU A 389 -16.51 13.42 12.08
N ARG A 390 -16.36 13.26 10.77
CA ARG A 390 -16.24 11.93 10.14
C ARG A 390 -14.99 11.20 10.60
N ILE A 391 -13.84 11.87 10.71
CA ILE A 391 -12.61 11.27 11.28
C ILE A 391 -12.91 10.77 12.70
N ILE A 392 -13.46 11.62 13.57
CA ILE A 392 -13.69 11.31 14.98
C ILE A 392 -14.64 10.12 15.12
N GLN A 393 -15.78 10.16 14.44
CA GLN A 393 -16.79 9.08 14.50
C GLN A 393 -16.23 7.76 13.95
N ARG A 394 -15.54 7.82 12.82
CA ARG A 394 -14.93 6.63 12.19
C ARG A 394 -13.83 6.05 13.07
N TYR A 395 -12.96 6.88 13.64
CA TYR A 395 -11.94 6.47 14.59
C TYR A 395 -12.56 5.72 15.78
N HIS A 396 -13.54 6.31 16.45
CA HIS A 396 -14.21 5.64 17.59
C HIS A 396 -14.87 4.32 17.20
N SER A 397 -15.43 4.23 16.00
CA SER A 397 -16.00 2.98 15.50
C SER A 397 -14.92 1.91 15.32
N LEU A 398 -13.81 2.25 14.68
CA LEU A 398 -12.69 1.34 14.44
C LEU A 398 -12.00 0.89 15.74
N ARG A 399 -11.86 1.80 16.73
CA ARG A 399 -11.27 1.49 18.04
C ARG A 399 -12.10 0.53 18.89
N LYS A 400 -13.39 0.35 18.59
CA LYS A 400 -14.26 -0.66 19.23
C LYS A 400 -14.14 -2.05 18.62
N GLY A 401 -13.44 -2.21 17.54
CA GLY A 401 -13.33 -3.45 16.78
C GLY A 401 -11.95 -3.63 16.16
N LEU A 402 -11.83 -3.44 14.84
CA LEU A 402 -10.64 -3.72 14.04
C LEU A 402 -9.35 -3.13 14.61
N LEU A 403 -9.39 -1.90 15.09
CA LEU A 403 -8.22 -1.19 15.62
C LEU A 403 -8.20 -1.13 17.17
N SER A 404 -8.98 -1.97 17.86
CA SER A 404 -8.88 -2.10 19.32
C SER A 404 -7.52 -2.66 19.72
N GLU A 405 -7.05 -2.34 20.93
CA GLU A 405 -5.77 -2.85 21.45
C GLU A 405 -5.75 -4.39 21.43
N GLU A 406 -6.86 -5.02 21.86
CA GLU A 406 -7.01 -6.47 21.86
C GLU A 406 -6.90 -7.07 20.46
N SER A 407 -7.58 -6.49 19.48
CA SER A 407 -7.54 -6.97 18.08
C SER A 407 -6.14 -6.80 17.46
N LEU A 408 -5.47 -5.66 17.72
CA LEU A 408 -4.14 -5.40 17.23
C LEU A 408 -3.12 -6.36 17.87
N TYR A 409 -3.22 -6.64 19.16
CA TYR A 409 -2.32 -7.55 19.85
C TYR A 409 -2.51 -8.99 19.36
N ARG A 410 -3.76 -9.43 19.28
CA ARG A 410 -4.08 -10.75 18.71
C ARG A 410 -3.53 -10.89 17.30
N TYR A 411 -3.73 -9.89 16.45
CA TYR A 411 -3.20 -9.89 15.08
C TYR A 411 -1.67 -10.04 15.07
N ILE A 412 -0.96 -9.33 15.94
CA ILE A 412 0.50 -9.42 16.05
C ILE A 412 0.92 -10.81 16.50
N ASP A 413 0.28 -11.34 17.56
CA ASP A 413 0.63 -12.65 18.13
C ASP A 413 0.40 -13.76 17.12
N GLU A 414 -0.81 -13.83 16.54
CA GLU A 414 -1.17 -14.85 15.55
C GLU A 414 -0.27 -14.79 14.30
N THR A 415 0.08 -13.57 13.85
CA THR A 415 0.98 -13.40 12.71
C THR A 415 2.41 -13.86 13.03
N LEU A 416 2.94 -13.50 14.19
CA LEU A 416 4.29 -13.90 14.60
C LEU A 416 4.39 -15.41 14.82
N ASP A 417 3.38 -16.01 15.44
CA ASP A 417 3.30 -17.47 15.61
C ASP A 417 3.22 -18.17 14.25
N PHE A 418 2.42 -17.66 13.33
CA PHE A 418 2.28 -18.20 11.97
C PHE A 418 3.60 -18.18 11.20
N ILE A 419 4.40 -17.15 11.30
CA ILE A 419 5.67 -17.04 10.55
C ILE A 419 6.89 -17.50 11.35
N ALA A 420 6.74 -17.93 12.61
CA ALA A 420 7.86 -18.27 13.49
C ALA A 420 8.89 -19.25 12.88
N PRO A 421 8.50 -20.37 12.23
CA PRO A 421 9.46 -21.26 11.60
C PRO A 421 10.26 -20.60 10.46
N ALA A 422 9.60 -19.77 9.65
CA ALA A 422 10.24 -19.03 8.56
C ALA A 422 11.17 -17.92 9.09
N LEU A 423 10.80 -17.25 10.20
CA LEU A 423 11.67 -16.29 10.88
C LEU A 423 12.94 -16.96 11.40
N ALA A 424 12.84 -18.18 11.97
CA ALA A 424 14.00 -18.91 12.44
C ALA A 424 14.97 -19.26 11.28
N ARG A 425 14.45 -19.68 10.12
CA ARG A 425 15.26 -19.92 8.92
C ARG A 425 15.86 -18.63 8.37
N ASN A 426 15.06 -17.53 8.39
CA ASN A 426 15.54 -16.22 7.98
C ASN A 426 16.72 -15.75 8.83
N ASP A 427 16.67 -15.95 10.16
CA ASP A 427 17.75 -15.59 11.08
C ASP A 427 18.99 -16.48 10.90
N ALA A 428 18.80 -17.76 10.57
CA ALA A 428 19.91 -18.61 10.19
C ALA A 428 20.64 -18.13 8.92
N ARG A 429 19.91 -17.54 7.96
CA ARG A 429 20.48 -16.97 6.72
C ARG A 429 21.16 -15.61 6.94
N TRP A 430 20.53 -14.71 7.69
CA TRP A 430 20.93 -13.30 7.76
C TRP A 430 21.57 -12.90 9.10
N GLY A 431 21.68 -13.82 10.05
CA GLY A 431 22.14 -13.56 11.41
C GLY A 431 21.00 -13.20 12.37
N SER A 432 21.30 -13.13 13.66
CA SER A 432 20.33 -12.76 14.70
C SER A 432 19.83 -11.33 14.52
N VAL A 433 18.72 -11.01 15.18
CA VAL A 433 18.16 -9.63 15.20
C VAL A 433 19.19 -8.61 15.63
N GLU A 434 20.00 -8.92 16.66
CA GLU A 434 21.08 -8.05 17.12
C GLU A 434 22.11 -7.77 16.01
N GLN A 435 22.52 -8.81 15.28
CA GLN A 435 23.48 -8.68 14.18
C GLN A 435 22.90 -7.85 13.02
N GLN A 436 21.65 -8.10 12.67
CA GLN A 436 20.95 -7.36 11.62
C GLN A 436 20.66 -5.90 12.01
N ALA A 437 20.40 -5.62 13.30
CA ALA A 437 19.96 -4.30 13.77
C ALA A 437 21.10 -3.32 14.02
N LYS A 438 22.35 -3.77 13.99
CA LYS A 438 23.49 -2.98 14.43
C LYS A 438 23.62 -1.67 13.64
N GLY A 439 23.33 -0.56 14.31
CA GLY A 439 23.53 0.78 13.76
C GLY A 439 22.49 1.26 12.76
N LEU A 440 21.34 0.58 12.59
CA LEU A 440 20.30 1.00 11.64
C LEU A 440 19.46 2.16 12.14
N LEU A 441 19.11 2.18 13.45
CA LEU A 441 18.25 3.21 14.03
C LEU A 441 19.05 4.23 14.82
N VAL A 442 18.62 5.49 14.77
CA VAL A 442 19.18 6.60 15.53
C VAL A 442 18.15 7.08 16.57
N PRO A 443 18.51 7.25 17.85
CA PRO A 443 19.80 6.88 18.47
C PRO A 443 20.04 5.37 18.52
N VAL A 444 21.29 4.95 18.65
CA VAL A 444 21.71 3.53 18.59
C VAL A 444 20.98 2.66 19.62
N SER A 445 20.60 3.21 20.77
CA SER A 445 19.82 2.52 21.82
C SER A 445 18.45 1.99 21.36
N ARG A 446 17.93 2.43 20.20
CA ARG A 446 16.68 1.96 19.60
C ARG A 446 16.85 0.65 18.80
N ASN A 447 18.10 0.26 18.54
CA ASN A 447 18.36 -1.00 17.85
C ASN A 447 18.13 -2.16 18.83
N LEU A 448 17.16 -2.99 18.52
CA LEU A 448 16.69 -4.08 19.35
C LEU A 448 17.58 -5.31 19.18
N ASP A 449 17.70 -6.12 20.22
CA ASP A 449 18.58 -7.29 20.28
C ASP A 449 17.85 -8.63 20.03
N SER A 450 16.52 -8.60 20.06
CA SER A 450 15.72 -9.83 19.94
C SER A 450 14.36 -9.55 19.29
N ARG A 451 13.74 -10.62 18.79
CA ARG A 451 12.40 -10.56 18.23
C ARG A 451 11.36 -10.22 19.28
N SER A 452 11.50 -10.77 20.49
CA SER A 452 10.60 -10.44 21.61
C SER A 452 10.69 -8.96 21.97
N ALA A 453 11.89 -8.37 21.94
CA ALA A 453 12.04 -6.91 22.13
C ALA A 453 11.37 -6.12 21.00
N ALA A 454 11.47 -6.57 19.74
CA ALA A 454 10.83 -5.94 18.59
C ALA A 454 9.29 -6.02 18.67
N GLU A 455 8.76 -7.18 19.07
CA GLU A 455 7.33 -7.37 19.34
C GLU A 455 6.85 -6.45 20.47
N GLY A 456 7.58 -6.47 21.59
CA GLY A 456 7.27 -5.63 22.75
C GLY A 456 7.28 -4.12 22.41
N GLN A 457 8.21 -3.68 21.56
CA GLN A 457 8.28 -2.31 21.05
C GLN A 457 7.06 -1.98 20.19
N LEU A 458 6.68 -2.83 19.25
CA LEU A 458 5.52 -2.63 18.36
C LEU A 458 4.22 -2.55 19.17
N LYS A 459 3.98 -3.52 20.06
CA LYS A 459 2.79 -3.56 20.94
C LYS A 459 2.75 -2.36 21.88
N GLY A 460 3.88 -2.06 22.51
CA GLY A 460 4.00 -0.93 23.45
C GLY A 460 3.74 0.41 22.75
N TYR A 461 4.24 0.58 21.53
CA TYR A 461 3.99 1.79 20.76
C TYR A 461 2.51 1.94 20.39
N LEU A 462 1.89 0.90 19.85
CA LEU A 462 0.47 0.89 19.46
C LEU A 462 -0.44 1.16 20.66
N ARG A 463 -0.15 0.58 21.83
CA ARG A 463 -0.89 0.86 23.07
C ARG A 463 -0.80 2.33 23.45
N ASN A 464 0.41 2.87 23.53
CA ASN A 464 0.61 4.26 23.96
C ASN A 464 0.03 5.25 22.94
N ARG A 465 0.19 4.97 21.65
CA ARG A 465 -0.37 5.76 20.55
C ARG A 465 -1.89 5.72 20.54
N GLY A 466 -2.46 4.50 20.64
CA GLY A 466 -3.91 4.31 20.72
C GLY A 466 -4.52 5.05 21.90
N LYS A 467 -3.91 4.91 23.09
CA LYS A 467 -4.35 5.66 24.28
C LYS A 467 -4.31 7.16 24.06
N TRP A 468 -3.21 7.68 23.50
CA TRP A 468 -3.10 9.12 23.24
C TRP A 468 -4.17 9.59 22.25
N LEU A 469 -4.42 8.84 21.16
CA LEU A 469 -5.47 9.16 20.21
C LEU A 469 -6.87 9.09 20.85
N ASP A 470 -7.15 8.07 21.67
CA ASP A 470 -8.42 7.93 22.39
C ASP A 470 -8.71 9.16 23.27
N GLU A 471 -7.67 9.74 23.88
CA GLU A 471 -7.77 10.93 24.74
C GLU A 471 -7.79 12.26 23.96
N ASN A 472 -7.29 12.28 22.71
CA ASN A 472 -7.01 13.55 22.01
C ASN A 472 -7.70 13.68 20.64
N ILE A 473 -8.30 12.63 20.07
CA ILE A 473 -8.88 12.72 18.71
C ILE A 473 -9.95 13.82 18.61
N GLU A 474 -10.71 14.05 19.67
CA GLU A 474 -11.71 15.11 19.78
C GLU A 474 -11.11 16.53 19.64
N THR A 475 -9.82 16.67 19.97
CA THR A 475 -9.14 17.97 19.86
C THR A 475 -8.91 18.40 18.41
N LEU A 476 -9.13 17.53 17.42
CA LEU A 476 -9.13 17.93 16.01
C LEU A 476 -10.14 19.04 15.72
N ARG A 477 -11.25 19.11 16.49
CA ARG A 477 -12.26 20.19 16.36
C ARG A 477 -11.69 21.59 16.55
N GLN A 478 -10.56 21.75 17.26
CA GLN A 478 -9.91 23.06 17.40
C GLN A 478 -9.38 23.63 16.07
N TYR A 479 -9.15 22.76 15.07
CA TYR A 479 -8.66 23.18 13.75
C TYR A 479 -9.78 23.43 12.75
N SER A 480 -11.01 23.03 13.06
CA SER A 480 -12.18 23.17 12.19
C SER A 480 -13.07 24.35 12.59
N ALA A 481 -13.89 24.77 11.66
CA ALA A 481 -14.90 25.81 11.88
C ALA A 481 -16.13 25.50 11.04
N SER A 482 -17.31 25.94 11.52
CA SER A 482 -18.54 25.85 10.76
C SER A 482 -18.43 26.59 9.44
N SER A 483 -18.89 25.96 8.36
CA SER A 483 -18.87 26.55 7.02
C SER A 483 -19.67 27.85 6.98
N ARG A 484 -19.03 28.91 6.49
CA ARG A 484 -19.71 30.17 6.21
C ARG A 484 -20.53 30.12 4.92
N VAL A 485 -20.14 29.23 4.00
CA VAL A 485 -20.77 29.12 2.66
C VAL A 485 -22.02 28.25 2.73
N LYS A 486 -22.01 27.15 3.48
CA LYS A 486 -23.18 26.28 3.71
C LYS A 486 -24.34 27.06 4.33
N GLN A 487 -24.06 27.94 5.29
CA GLN A 487 -25.08 28.80 5.94
C GLN A 487 -25.78 29.74 4.97
N TYR A 488 -25.14 30.20 3.90
CA TYR A 488 -25.77 31.10 2.90
C TYR A 488 -26.61 30.34 1.88
N ASN A 489 -26.33 29.05 1.65
CA ASN A 489 -27.09 28.22 0.70
C ASN A 489 -28.41 27.73 1.27
N GLU A 490 -28.50 27.50 2.59
CA GLU A 490 -29.74 27.11 3.29
C GLU A 490 -30.82 28.22 3.29
N VAL A 491 -30.43 29.46 3.00
CA VAL A 491 -31.37 30.61 2.95
C VAL A 491 -31.93 30.82 1.54
N ASN A 492 -31.38 30.17 0.50
CA ASN A 492 -31.73 30.40 -0.91
C ASN A 492 -32.32 29.17 -1.63
N ASP A 493 -32.47 28.03 -0.96
CA ASP A 493 -33.22 26.84 -1.37
C ASP A 493 -34.58 26.78 -0.64
#